data_31f5c515dbe535517ed1d797cc48bb76
#
_entry.id   31f5c515dbe535517ed1d797cc48bb76
#
_cell.length_a   1.000
_cell.length_b   1.000
_cell.length_c   1.000
_cell.angle_alpha   90.00
_cell.angle_beta   90.00
_cell.angle_gamma   90.00
#
_symmetry.space_group_name_H-M   'P 1'
#
loop_
_entity.id
_entity.type
_entity.pdbx_description
1 polymer ?
#
loop_
_entity_poly.entity_id
_entity_poly.type
_entity_poly.pdbx_seq_one_letter_code
_entity_poly.pdbx_strand_id
1 'polypeptide(L)'
;MKILYAIQGTGNGHLSRAVDIIPELKKYGSLDLFVSGAQAEVTLPYPVKYKSKGLSFYFGKSGGINFYKTFQKNSSKEVIKEIGSFPVEKYDLVVNDFEPITAWACRKKEIRCVGLSHQSALLSKKAPRPRVIDPFGEWILRNYAPVKKYVGFHFEAYDKNIFTPVVRSAIAAARPRNEGHYTVYLPAYDDKKLVSLLMKLPNKVKWHIFSK
;
A
#
# COMPACT_ATOMS: atom_id res chain seq x y z
N MET A 1 -19.88 -15.93 3.74
CA MET A 1 -19.38 -15.13 2.61
C MET A 1 -17.95 -15.53 2.35
N LYS A 2 -17.55 -15.66 1.09
CA LYS A 2 -16.16 -15.96 0.71
C LYS A 2 -15.47 -14.68 0.24
N ILE A 3 -14.45 -14.27 0.97
CA ILE A 3 -13.77 -12.99 0.78
C ILE A 3 -12.36 -13.23 0.25
N LEU A 4 -11.93 -12.42 -0.73
CA LEU A 4 -10.52 -12.28 -1.09
C LEU A 4 -10.01 -10.94 -0.57
N TYR A 5 -8.92 -10.94 0.19
CA TYR A 5 -8.20 -9.72 0.51
C TYR A 5 -6.92 -9.66 -0.30
N ALA A 6 -6.88 -8.71 -1.22
CA ALA A 6 -5.78 -8.50 -2.15
C ALA A 6 -4.93 -7.31 -1.68
N ILE A 7 -3.64 -7.54 -1.48
CA ILE A 7 -2.73 -6.63 -0.80
C ILE A 7 -1.54 -6.32 -1.71
N GLN A 8 -1.25 -5.04 -1.88
CA GLN A 8 -0.05 -4.59 -2.57
C GLN A 8 1.19 -4.83 -1.72
N GLY A 9 2.13 -5.64 -2.26
CA GLY A 9 3.37 -6.05 -1.59
C GLY A 9 4.62 -5.29 -2.03
N THR A 10 4.49 -4.09 -2.60
CA THR A 10 5.65 -3.26 -2.99
C THR A 10 6.22 -2.41 -1.87
N GLY A 11 5.57 -2.38 -0.71
CA GLY A 11 6.00 -1.65 0.47
C GLY A 11 5.44 -2.24 1.75
N ASN A 12 6.15 -2.00 2.84
CA ASN A 12 5.83 -2.56 4.16
C ASN A 12 4.49 -2.07 4.74
N GLY A 13 4.02 -0.88 4.35
CA GLY A 13 2.82 -0.25 4.92
C GLY A 13 1.53 -1.04 4.68
N HIS A 14 1.34 -1.62 3.50
CA HIS A 14 0.16 -2.43 3.18
C HIS A 14 0.12 -3.72 4.00
N LEU A 15 1.24 -4.45 4.03
CA LEU A 15 1.34 -5.70 4.80
C LEU A 15 1.27 -5.44 6.31
N SER A 16 1.89 -4.37 6.78
CA SER A 16 1.88 -4.02 8.21
C SER A 16 0.46 -3.78 8.74
N ARG A 17 -0.38 -3.02 8.03
CA ARG A 17 -1.78 -2.82 8.46
C ARG A 17 -2.67 -4.04 8.22
N ALA A 18 -2.33 -4.87 7.23
CA ALA A 18 -3.09 -6.09 6.95
C ALA A 18 -3.11 -7.05 8.15
N VAL A 19 -2.07 -7.02 9.00
CA VAL A 19 -2.00 -7.85 10.21
C VAL A 19 -3.23 -7.65 11.11
N ASP A 20 -3.71 -6.41 11.25
CA ASP A 20 -4.88 -6.08 12.09
C ASP A 20 -6.19 -6.09 11.29
N ILE A 21 -6.16 -5.90 9.97
CA ILE A 21 -7.36 -5.96 9.11
C ILE A 21 -7.82 -7.41 8.89
N ILE A 22 -6.89 -8.36 8.75
CA ILE A 22 -7.20 -9.77 8.48
C ILE A 22 -8.11 -10.39 9.54
N PRO A 23 -7.85 -10.25 10.86
CA PRO A 23 -8.75 -10.77 11.90
C PRO A 23 -10.16 -10.20 11.79
N GLU A 24 -10.29 -8.92 11.48
CA GLU A 24 -11.60 -8.27 11.34
C GLU A 24 -12.37 -8.81 10.13
N LEU A 25 -11.73 -8.97 8.97
CA LEU A 25 -12.37 -9.52 7.78
C LEU A 25 -12.81 -10.99 7.98
N LYS A 26 -12.06 -11.78 8.76
CA LYS A 26 -12.41 -13.17 9.07
C LYS A 26 -13.71 -13.31 9.85
N LYS A 27 -14.15 -12.27 10.57
CA LYS A 27 -15.44 -12.28 11.27
C LYS A 27 -16.65 -12.36 10.33
N TYR A 28 -16.46 -12.01 9.05
CA TYR A 28 -17.55 -11.94 8.06
C TYR A 28 -17.58 -13.14 7.10
N GLY A 29 -16.63 -14.05 7.20
CA GLY A 29 -16.64 -15.27 6.38
C GLY A 29 -15.25 -15.89 6.18
N SER A 30 -15.18 -16.85 5.24
CA SER A 30 -13.91 -17.44 4.85
C SER A 30 -13.06 -16.41 4.07
N LEU A 31 -11.79 -16.29 4.44
CA LEU A 31 -10.86 -15.29 3.89
C LEU A 31 -9.67 -15.96 3.23
N ASP A 32 -9.50 -15.70 1.94
CA ASP A 32 -8.27 -16.01 1.20
C ASP A 32 -7.44 -14.73 1.03
N LEU A 33 -6.11 -14.86 1.06
CA LEU A 33 -5.18 -13.75 0.88
C LEU A 33 -4.47 -13.84 -0.48
N PHE A 34 -4.33 -12.70 -1.14
CA PHE A 34 -3.48 -12.50 -2.29
C PHE A 34 -2.48 -11.38 -2.02
N VAL A 35 -1.20 -11.61 -2.26
CA VAL A 35 -0.15 -10.60 -2.16
C VAL A 35 0.53 -10.47 -3.52
N SER A 36 0.53 -9.28 -4.10
CA SER A 36 1.22 -8.98 -5.33
C SER A 36 2.31 -7.92 -5.11
N GLY A 37 3.51 -8.20 -5.59
CA GLY A 37 4.70 -7.38 -5.38
C GLY A 37 5.82 -8.14 -4.64
N ALA A 38 7.07 -7.72 -4.87
CA ALA A 38 8.26 -8.46 -4.42
C ALA A 38 9.17 -7.67 -3.47
N GLN A 39 8.76 -6.47 -3.02
CA GLN A 39 9.67 -5.54 -2.34
C GLN A 39 9.40 -5.39 -0.84
N ALA A 40 8.32 -5.96 -0.33
CA ALA A 40 8.01 -5.87 1.08
C ALA A 40 8.84 -6.88 1.89
N GLU A 41 9.38 -6.42 2.99
CA GLU A 41 10.17 -7.22 3.95
C GLU A 41 9.29 -7.76 5.09
N VAL A 42 8.11 -7.17 5.29
CA VAL A 42 7.15 -7.61 6.30
C VAL A 42 6.49 -8.90 5.86
N THR A 43 6.61 -9.93 6.69
CA THR A 43 5.93 -11.21 6.50
C THR A 43 4.59 -11.20 7.23
N LEU A 44 3.52 -11.63 6.54
CA LEU A 44 2.22 -11.81 7.18
C LEU A 44 2.23 -13.10 8.03
N PRO A 45 1.73 -13.05 9.28
CA PRO A 45 1.59 -14.25 10.12
C PRO A 45 0.37 -15.10 9.73
N TYR A 46 -0.04 -15.04 8.48
CA TYR A 46 -1.21 -15.74 7.92
C TYR A 46 -0.85 -16.42 6.60
N PRO A 47 -1.45 -17.58 6.29
CA PRO A 47 -1.22 -18.26 5.03
C PRO A 47 -1.71 -17.40 3.85
N VAL A 48 -0.81 -17.14 2.90
CA VAL A 48 -1.11 -16.42 1.67
C VAL A 48 -1.39 -17.45 0.57
N LYS A 49 -2.62 -17.45 0.08
CA LYS A 49 -3.09 -18.44 -0.92
C LYS A 49 -2.55 -18.16 -2.31
N TYR A 50 -2.48 -16.90 -2.70
CA TYR A 50 -1.98 -16.50 -4.02
C TYR A 50 -0.86 -15.47 -3.85
N LYS A 51 0.19 -15.61 -4.66
CA LYS A 51 1.30 -14.68 -4.74
C LYS A 51 1.60 -14.35 -6.18
N SER A 52 1.93 -13.09 -6.45
CA SER A 52 2.38 -12.61 -7.75
C SER A 52 3.54 -11.62 -7.60
N LYS A 53 4.36 -11.51 -8.63
CA LYS A 53 5.32 -10.40 -8.74
C LYS A 53 4.61 -9.06 -8.92
N GLY A 54 3.39 -9.07 -9.47
CA GLY A 54 2.55 -7.90 -9.66
C GLY A 54 3.19 -6.80 -10.50
N LEU A 55 2.59 -5.62 -10.42
CA LEU A 55 3.19 -4.38 -10.89
C LEU A 55 3.86 -3.67 -9.71
N SER A 56 5.15 -3.38 -9.82
CA SER A 56 5.91 -2.71 -8.77
C SER A 56 6.48 -1.40 -9.28
N PHE A 57 6.33 -0.33 -8.49
CA PHE A 57 7.03 0.92 -8.74
C PHE A 57 8.43 0.85 -8.15
N TYR A 58 9.42 1.19 -8.94
CA TYR A 58 10.80 1.30 -8.50
C TYR A 58 11.15 2.76 -8.28
N PHE A 59 11.69 3.07 -7.12
CA PHE A 59 12.07 4.43 -6.76
C PHE A 59 13.53 4.72 -7.12
N GLY A 60 13.79 5.96 -7.52
CA GLY A 60 15.14 6.48 -7.72
C GLY A 60 15.77 6.93 -6.40
N LYS A 61 17.08 7.23 -6.44
CA LYS A 61 17.86 7.68 -5.26
C LYS A 61 17.38 9.00 -4.61
N SER A 62 16.49 9.72 -5.30
CA SER A 62 15.89 10.99 -4.82
C SER A 62 14.45 10.84 -4.35
N GLY A 63 13.96 9.60 -4.15
CA GLY A 63 12.61 9.32 -3.66
C GLY A 63 11.49 9.36 -4.73
N GLY A 64 11.78 9.81 -5.97
CA GLY A 64 10.83 9.79 -7.09
C GLY A 64 10.77 8.43 -7.79
N ILE A 65 9.69 8.19 -8.56
CA ILE A 65 9.54 6.96 -9.35
C ILE A 65 10.57 6.94 -10.48
N ASN A 66 11.32 5.85 -10.57
CA ASN A 66 12.21 5.59 -11.70
C ASN A 66 11.44 4.83 -12.79
N PHE A 67 10.91 5.56 -13.78
CA PHE A 67 10.09 5.01 -14.85
C PHE A 67 10.82 3.95 -15.69
N TYR A 68 12.09 4.15 -15.98
CA TYR A 68 12.88 3.20 -16.77
C TYR A 68 13.01 1.85 -16.06
N LYS A 69 13.38 1.84 -14.78
CA LYS A 69 13.43 0.60 -13.97
C LYS A 69 12.06 -0.01 -13.79
N THR A 70 11.03 0.81 -13.59
CA THR A 70 9.65 0.35 -13.43
C THR A 70 9.19 -0.38 -14.70
N PHE A 71 9.43 0.19 -15.87
CA PHE A 71 9.07 -0.43 -17.15
C PHE A 71 9.88 -1.69 -17.44
N GLN A 72 11.20 -1.66 -17.21
CA GLN A 72 12.10 -2.77 -17.50
C GLN A 72 11.82 -4.02 -16.63
N LYS A 73 11.39 -3.83 -15.39
CA LYS A 73 11.18 -4.92 -14.42
C LYS A 73 9.75 -5.46 -14.35
N ASN A 74 8.80 -4.80 -15.01
CA ASN A 74 7.41 -5.26 -15.09
C ASN A 74 7.14 -5.91 -16.45
N SER A 75 6.76 -7.18 -16.45
CA SER A 75 6.29 -7.87 -17.66
C SER A 75 4.80 -7.59 -17.88
N SER A 76 4.50 -6.62 -18.75
CA SER A 76 3.11 -6.25 -19.05
C SER A 76 2.28 -7.42 -19.60
N LYS A 77 2.88 -8.30 -20.40
CA LYS A 77 2.20 -9.50 -20.94
C LYS A 77 1.79 -10.48 -19.85
N GLU A 78 2.68 -10.74 -18.88
CA GLU A 78 2.39 -11.63 -17.75
C GLU A 78 1.27 -11.06 -16.87
N VAL A 79 1.32 -9.76 -16.56
CA VAL A 79 0.28 -9.09 -15.78
C VAL A 79 -1.07 -9.12 -16.47
N ILE A 80 -1.14 -8.86 -17.79
CA ILE A 80 -2.39 -8.94 -18.55
C ILE A 80 -2.95 -10.36 -18.54
N LYS A 81 -2.10 -11.37 -18.71
CA LYS A 81 -2.49 -12.77 -18.62
C LYS A 81 -3.05 -13.10 -17.23
N GLU A 82 -2.36 -12.65 -16.18
CA GLU A 82 -2.76 -12.89 -14.80
C GLU A 82 -4.09 -12.21 -14.46
N ILE A 83 -4.32 -10.96 -14.88
CA ILE A 83 -5.60 -10.27 -14.77
C ILE A 83 -6.73 -11.07 -15.44
N GLY A 84 -6.47 -11.63 -16.62
CA GLY A 84 -7.46 -12.43 -17.36
C GLY A 84 -7.83 -13.75 -16.67
N SER A 85 -6.84 -14.42 -16.08
CA SER A 85 -6.98 -15.77 -15.50
C SER A 85 -7.26 -15.77 -14.00
N PHE A 86 -7.10 -14.65 -13.29
CA PHE A 86 -7.29 -14.61 -11.84
C PHE A 86 -8.74 -14.92 -11.45
N PRO A 87 -8.99 -15.90 -10.55
CA PRO A 87 -10.31 -16.46 -10.30
C PRO A 87 -11.14 -15.62 -9.30
N VAL A 88 -11.32 -14.31 -9.57
CA VAL A 88 -12.09 -13.40 -8.70
C VAL A 88 -13.57 -13.80 -8.59
N GLU A 89 -14.10 -14.50 -9.57
CA GLU A 89 -15.49 -15.02 -9.62
C GLU A 89 -15.80 -16.08 -8.55
N LYS A 90 -14.76 -16.63 -7.92
CA LYS A 90 -14.91 -17.58 -6.79
C LYS A 90 -15.24 -16.89 -5.47
N TYR A 91 -15.27 -15.55 -5.44
CA TYR A 91 -15.44 -14.74 -4.24
C TYR A 91 -16.70 -13.88 -4.30
N ASP A 92 -17.41 -13.80 -3.19
CA ASP A 92 -18.58 -12.92 -3.02
C ASP A 92 -18.17 -11.45 -2.91
N LEU A 93 -16.96 -11.21 -2.39
CA LEU A 93 -16.37 -9.89 -2.18
C LEU A 93 -14.86 -9.92 -2.34
N VAL A 94 -14.32 -8.99 -3.09
CA VAL A 94 -12.89 -8.67 -3.11
C VAL A 94 -12.65 -7.37 -2.37
N VAL A 95 -11.83 -7.42 -1.30
CA VAL A 95 -11.28 -6.24 -0.62
C VAL A 95 -9.91 -5.99 -1.20
N ASN A 96 -9.69 -4.80 -1.72
CA ASN A 96 -8.49 -4.47 -2.50
C ASN A 96 -7.69 -3.35 -1.83
N ASP A 97 -6.49 -3.67 -1.37
CA ASP A 97 -5.54 -2.71 -0.82
C ASP A 97 -4.54 -2.24 -1.89
N PHE A 98 -5.07 -1.47 -2.85
CA PHE A 98 -4.33 -0.86 -3.96
C PHE A 98 -3.57 -1.88 -4.83
N GLU A 99 -4.14 -3.06 -5.02
CA GLU A 99 -3.54 -4.17 -5.76
C GLU A 99 -4.11 -4.22 -7.20
N PRO A 100 -3.27 -4.09 -8.25
CA PRO A 100 -3.75 -3.87 -9.61
C PRO A 100 -4.37 -5.09 -10.28
N ILE A 101 -3.84 -6.32 -10.04
CA ILE A 101 -4.28 -7.52 -10.75
C ILE A 101 -5.74 -7.83 -10.44
N THR A 102 -6.08 -7.91 -9.16
CA THR A 102 -7.46 -8.22 -8.75
C THR A 102 -8.42 -7.07 -9.01
N ALA A 103 -7.97 -5.80 -8.89
CA ALA A 103 -8.80 -4.65 -9.21
C ALA A 103 -9.24 -4.67 -10.69
N TRP A 104 -8.30 -4.92 -11.61
CA TRP A 104 -8.59 -5.04 -13.04
C TRP A 104 -9.35 -6.32 -13.39
N ALA A 105 -9.06 -7.45 -12.74
CA ALA A 105 -9.81 -8.68 -12.91
C ALA A 105 -11.28 -8.52 -12.49
N CYS A 106 -11.52 -7.87 -11.34
CA CYS A 106 -12.88 -7.57 -10.87
C CYS A 106 -13.61 -6.61 -11.82
N ARG A 107 -12.91 -5.58 -12.32
CA ARG A 107 -13.49 -4.64 -13.30
C ARG A 107 -13.88 -5.35 -14.59
N LYS A 108 -13.01 -6.23 -15.11
CA LYS A 108 -13.25 -6.98 -16.36
C LYS A 108 -14.37 -8.01 -16.22
N LYS A 109 -14.48 -8.67 -15.06
CA LYS A 109 -15.45 -9.73 -14.78
C LYS A 109 -16.68 -9.26 -14.00
N GLU A 110 -16.82 -7.95 -13.77
CA GLU A 110 -17.92 -7.30 -13.04
C GLU A 110 -18.15 -7.82 -11.63
N ILE A 111 -17.07 -8.28 -10.96
CA ILE A 111 -17.11 -8.78 -9.58
C ILE A 111 -17.08 -7.62 -8.58
N ARG A 112 -17.80 -7.76 -7.46
CA ARG A 112 -17.82 -6.77 -6.39
C ARG A 112 -16.42 -6.59 -5.79
N CYS A 113 -15.89 -5.37 -5.94
CA CYS A 113 -14.59 -4.98 -5.42
C CYS A 113 -14.72 -3.68 -4.61
N VAL A 114 -14.13 -3.66 -3.41
CA VAL A 114 -14.08 -2.50 -2.53
C VAL A 114 -12.63 -2.16 -2.24
N GLY A 115 -12.22 -0.94 -2.58
CA GLY A 115 -10.89 -0.42 -2.23
C GLY A 115 -10.79 -0.17 -0.73
N LEU A 116 -9.66 -0.54 -0.13
CA LEU A 116 -9.39 -0.34 1.30
C LEU A 116 -7.94 0.10 1.48
N SER A 117 -7.66 1.39 1.31
CA SER A 117 -6.26 1.88 1.32
C SER A 117 -6.16 3.38 1.63
N HIS A 118 -4.94 3.86 1.90
CA HIS A 118 -4.65 5.30 1.96
C HIS A 118 -4.87 5.97 0.59
N GLN A 119 -4.49 5.30 -0.49
CA GLN A 119 -4.69 5.81 -1.84
C GLN A 119 -6.17 6.00 -2.17
N SER A 120 -7.04 5.13 -1.64
CA SER A 120 -8.48 5.24 -1.80
C SER A 120 -9.06 6.52 -1.20
N ALA A 121 -8.48 7.05 -0.13
CA ALA A 121 -8.92 8.33 0.45
C ALA A 121 -8.74 9.49 -0.54
N LEU A 122 -7.71 9.44 -1.37
CA LEU A 122 -7.43 10.48 -2.37
C LEU A 122 -8.39 10.46 -3.57
N LEU A 123 -9.29 9.48 -3.67
CA LEU A 123 -10.35 9.47 -4.68
C LEU A 123 -11.47 10.46 -4.32
N SER A 124 -11.61 10.83 -3.05
CA SER A 124 -12.54 11.87 -2.61
C SER A 124 -12.03 13.26 -2.98
N LYS A 125 -12.94 14.11 -3.48
CA LYS A 125 -12.64 15.53 -3.75
C LYS A 125 -12.43 16.35 -2.48
N LYS A 126 -12.84 15.85 -1.31
CA LYS A 126 -12.70 16.52 -0.02
C LYS A 126 -11.34 16.27 0.64
N ALA A 127 -10.63 15.23 0.23
CA ALA A 127 -9.29 14.96 0.73
C ALA A 127 -8.31 16.07 0.28
N PRO A 128 -7.36 16.50 1.12
CA PRO A 128 -6.38 17.50 0.77
C PRO A 128 -5.58 17.13 -0.47
N ARG A 129 -5.33 18.11 -1.32
CA ARG A 129 -4.59 17.94 -2.57
C ARG A 129 -3.44 18.93 -2.62
N PRO A 130 -2.32 18.60 -3.29
CA PRO A 130 -1.24 19.55 -3.49
C PRO A 130 -1.73 20.72 -4.35
N ARG A 131 -1.14 21.91 -4.16
CA ARG A 131 -1.44 23.10 -4.97
C ARG A 131 -1.18 22.89 -6.45
N VAL A 132 -0.10 22.17 -6.77
CA VAL A 132 0.25 21.77 -8.14
C VAL A 132 -0.11 20.30 -8.30
N ILE A 133 -1.06 20.04 -9.18
CA ILE A 133 -1.52 18.68 -9.48
C ILE A 133 -0.58 18.08 -10.53
N ASP A 134 -0.06 16.89 -10.25
CA ASP A 134 0.63 16.06 -11.24
C ASP A 134 -0.42 15.22 -12.01
N PRO A 135 -0.68 15.52 -13.30
CA PRO A 135 -1.69 14.80 -14.08
C PRO A 135 -1.38 13.30 -14.21
N PHE A 136 -0.10 12.94 -14.26
CA PHE A 136 0.31 11.55 -14.37
C PHE A 136 0.12 10.80 -13.05
N GLY A 137 0.45 11.41 -11.92
CA GLY A 137 0.17 10.88 -10.59
C GLY A 137 -1.33 10.66 -10.36
N GLU A 138 -2.18 11.60 -10.81
CA GLU A 138 -3.63 11.46 -10.77
C GLU A 138 -4.13 10.31 -11.63
N TRP A 139 -3.57 10.15 -12.83
CA TRP A 139 -3.91 9.04 -13.70
C TRP A 139 -3.56 7.69 -13.07
N ILE A 140 -2.36 7.57 -12.47
CA ILE A 140 -1.96 6.36 -11.72
C ILE A 140 -2.91 6.11 -10.57
N LEU A 141 -3.19 7.10 -9.75
CA LEU A 141 -4.07 6.99 -8.59
C LEU A 141 -5.43 6.37 -8.96
N ARG A 142 -5.99 6.75 -10.12
CA ARG A 142 -7.31 6.33 -10.57
C ARG A 142 -7.31 5.02 -11.36
N ASN A 143 -6.19 4.69 -12.02
CA ASN A 143 -6.15 3.60 -12.99
C ASN A 143 -5.24 2.45 -12.57
N TYR A 144 -4.38 2.63 -11.60
CA TYR A 144 -3.49 1.56 -11.15
C TYR A 144 -4.28 0.39 -10.53
N ALA A 145 -5.15 0.68 -9.58
CA ALA A 145 -6.06 -0.29 -8.95
C ALA A 145 -7.49 0.28 -8.94
N PRO A 146 -8.22 0.24 -10.09
CA PRO A 146 -9.49 0.92 -10.22
C PRO A 146 -10.60 0.24 -9.41
N VAL A 147 -11.28 1.00 -8.58
CA VAL A 147 -12.42 0.55 -7.76
C VAL A 147 -13.59 1.52 -7.87
N LYS A 148 -14.83 1.00 -7.84
CA LYS A 148 -16.05 1.82 -7.82
C LYS A 148 -16.48 2.24 -6.43
N LYS A 149 -16.25 1.36 -5.43
CA LYS A 149 -16.55 1.62 -4.02
C LYS A 149 -15.26 1.54 -3.23
N TYR A 150 -15.11 2.39 -2.23
CA TYR A 150 -13.90 2.43 -1.43
C TYR A 150 -14.14 2.88 0.00
N VAL A 151 -13.25 2.45 0.86
CA VAL A 151 -12.98 2.97 2.19
C VAL A 151 -11.54 3.48 2.16
N GLY A 152 -11.34 4.73 2.52
CA GLY A 152 -10.04 5.37 2.54
C GLY A 152 -9.52 5.55 3.96
N PHE A 153 -8.20 5.58 4.11
CA PHE A 153 -7.55 5.97 5.36
C PHE A 153 -6.80 7.29 5.19
N HIS A 154 -7.06 8.25 6.09
CA HIS A 154 -6.35 9.51 6.13
C HIS A 154 -6.21 9.98 7.58
N PHE A 155 -5.30 10.92 7.86
CA PHE A 155 -5.10 11.46 9.21
C PHE A 155 -6.35 12.14 9.77
N GLU A 156 -7.28 12.53 8.89
CA GLU A 156 -8.55 13.13 9.24
C GLU A 156 -9.66 12.54 8.36
N ALA A 157 -10.87 12.42 8.89
CA ALA A 157 -12.04 11.89 8.20
C ALA A 157 -12.70 12.98 7.33
N TYR A 158 -12.10 13.30 6.20
CA TYR A 158 -12.56 14.35 5.28
C TYR A 158 -13.88 14.04 4.57
N ASP A 159 -14.28 12.77 4.53
CA ASP A 159 -15.53 12.33 3.90
C ASP A 159 -16.07 11.08 4.61
N LYS A 160 -17.36 10.76 4.37
CA LYS A 160 -18.05 9.62 4.99
C LYS A 160 -17.38 8.24 4.81
N ASN A 161 -16.59 8.10 3.76
CA ASN A 161 -15.86 6.86 3.45
C ASN A 161 -14.37 6.93 3.81
N ILE A 162 -13.96 7.97 4.54
CA ILE A 162 -12.57 8.17 4.96
C ILE A 162 -12.50 8.08 6.47
N PHE A 163 -11.66 7.19 6.96
CA PHE A 163 -11.43 6.92 8.38
C PHE A 163 -9.98 7.21 8.75
N THR A 164 -9.70 7.30 10.04
CA THR A 164 -8.33 7.42 10.55
C THR A 164 -7.52 6.15 10.22
N PRO A 165 -6.18 6.25 10.14
CA PRO A 165 -5.34 5.13 9.78
C PRO A 165 -5.45 3.96 10.77
N VAL A 166 -5.34 2.75 10.24
CA VAL A 166 -5.18 1.55 11.08
C VAL A 166 -3.81 1.62 11.76
N VAL A 167 -3.83 1.72 13.08
CA VAL A 167 -2.62 1.62 13.92
C VAL A 167 -2.53 0.19 14.43
N ARG A 168 -1.37 -0.44 14.28
CA ARG A 168 -1.16 -1.81 14.78
C ARG A 168 -1.45 -1.89 16.26
N SER A 169 -2.22 -2.89 16.68
CA SER A 169 -2.67 -3.07 18.06
C SER A 169 -1.50 -3.07 19.06
N ALA A 170 -0.38 -3.70 18.70
CA ALA A 170 0.82 -3.71 19.52
C ALA A 170 1.43 -2.31 19.70
N ILE A 171 1.33 -1.43 18.69
CA ILE A 171 1.82 -0.05 18.75
C ILE A 171 0.84 0.82 19.56
N ALA A 172 -0.46 0.65 19.36
CA ALA A 172 -1.49 1.37 20.09
C ALA A 172 -1.46 1.07 21.60
N ALA A 173 -1.11 -0.15 21.98
CA ALA A 173 -0.95 -0.58 23.37
C ALA A 173 0.40 -0.19 24.00
N ALA A 174 1.38 0.26 23.20
CA ALA A 174 2.69 0.62 23.70
C ALA A 174 2.64 1.90 24.54
N ARG A 175 3.46 1.96 25.58
CA ARG A 175 3.64 3.18 26.37
C ARG A 175 4.78 4.00 25.78
N PRO A 176 4.51 5.16 25.17
CA PRO A 176 5.56 5.97 24.55
C PRO A 176 6.51 6.50 25.63
N ARG A 177 7.79 6.58 25.27
CA ARG A 177 8.84 7.20 26.09
C ARG A 177 9.60 8.23 25.26
N ASN A 178 9.99 9.32 25.89
CA ASN A 178 10.90 10.27 25.29
C ASN A 178 12.34 9.93 25.74
N GLU A 179 13.13 9.38 24.84
CA GLU A 179 14.53 9.00 25.11
C GLU A 179 15.52 10.03 24.51
N GLY A 180 15.05 11.21 24.15
CA GLY A 180 15.86 12.30 23.65
C GLY A 180 16.53 12.05 22.30
N HIS A 181 15.87 11.29 21.42
CA HIS A 181 16.33 11.06 20.06
C HIS A 181 15.29 11.42 19.02
N TYR A 182 15.74 11.61 17.78
CA TYR A 182 14.88 11.73 16.61
C TYR A 182 15.00 10.47 15.75
N THR A 183 13.84 9.94 15.34
CA THR A 183 13.78 8.81 14.44
C THR A 183 13.63 9.27 13.00
N VAL A 184 14.46 8.73 12.10
CA VAL A 184 14.40 8.99 10.66
C VAL A 184 14.12 7.69 9.93
N TYR A 185 13.03 7.67 9.14
CA TYR A 185 12.67 6.57 8.27
C TYR A 185 12.34 7.10 6.88
N LEU A 186 13.31 7.06 5.98
CA LEU A 186 13.20 7.54 4.60
C LEU A 186 13.72 6.48 3.61
N PRO A 187 13.06 5.31 3.51
CA PRO A 187 13.57 4.13 2.80
C PRO A 187 13.72 4.32 1.28
N ALA A 188 13.17 5.39 0.72
CA ALA A 188 13.28 5.72 -0.71
C ALA A 188 14.47 6.65 -1.03
N TYR A 189 15.20 7.14 -0.01
CA TYR A 189 16.34 8.03 -0.18
C TYR A 189 17.66 7.25 -0.04
N ASP A 190 18.71 7.83 -0.64
CA ASP A 190 20.07 7.32 -0.53
C ASP A 190 20.62 7.59 0.89
N ASP A 191 20.98 6.51 1.61
CA ASP A 191 21.43 6.58 2.99
C ASP A 191 22.67 7.45 3.17
N LYS A 192 23.63 7.38 2.24
CA LYS A 192 24.86 8.18 2.31
C LYS A 192 24.56 9.67 2.25
N LYS A 193 23.63 10.07 1.38
CA LYS A 193 23.18 11.47 1.31
C LYS A 193 22.46 11.90 2.56
N LEU A 194 21.58 11.04 3.11
CA LEU A 194 20.83 11.31 4.33
C LEU A 194 21.75 11.48 5.52
N VAL A 195 22.66 10.53 5.74
CA VAL A 195 23.66 10.61 6.83
C VAL A 195 24.53 11.86 6.67
N SER A 196 25.06 12.13 5.47
CA SER A 196 25.87 13.32 5.20
C SER A 196 25.14 14.63 5.50
N LEU A 197 23.81 14.67 5.25
CA LEU A 197 22.99 15.84 5.57
C LEU A 197 22.81 16.00 7.09
N LEU A 198 22.47 14.91 7.78
CA LEU A 198 22.22 14.91 9.23
C LEU A 198 23.49 15.22 10.04
N MET A 199 24.65 14.78 9.56
CA MET A 199 25.96 15.10 10.21
C MET A 199 26.32 16.60 10.13
N LYS A 200 25.69 17.37 9.25
CA LYS A 200 25.87 18.84 9.19
C LYS A 200 25.03 19.59 10.22
N LEU A 201 24.09 18.91 10.88
CA LEU A 201 23.26 19.49 11.92
C LEU A 201 24.03 19.53 13.25
N PRO A 202 23.67 20.41 14.22
CA PRO A 202 24.37 20.52 15.48
C PRO A 202 24.49 19.19 16.21
N ASN A 203 25.69 18.88 16.73
CA ASN A 203 26.06 17.60 17.35
C ASN A 203 25.28 17.23 18.65
N LYS A 204 24.30 18.03 19.05
CA LYS A 204 23.48 17.79 20.26
C LYS A 204 22.29 16.88 20.02
N VAL A 205 22.07 16.43 18.76
CA VAL A 205 20.89 15.64 18.38
C VAL A 205 21.31 14.18 18.19
N LYS A 206 20.66 13.27 18.91
CA LYS A 206 20.79 11.82 18.72
C LYS A 206 19.82 11.38 17.62
N TRP A 207 20.36 10.81 16.54
CA TRP A 207 19.59 10.32 15.41
C TRP A 207 19.52 8.80 15.44
N HIS A 208 18.31 8.24 15.31
CA HIS A 208 18.09 6.83 15.00
C HIS A 208 17.62 6.73 13.55
N ILE A 209 18.47 6.23 12.67
CA ILE A 209 18.22 6.15 11.24
C ILE A 209 17.89 4.70 10.89
N PHE A 210 16.71 4.48 10.34
CA PHE A 210 16.29 3.19 9.81
C PHE A 210 16.48 3.22 8.30
N SER A 211 17.32 2.33 7.79
CA SER A 211 17.65 2.18 6.38
C SER A 211 17.38 0.76 5.90
N LYS A 212 17.41 0.54 4.59
CA LYS A 212 17.31 -0.78 3.97
C LYS A 212 18.66 -1.41 3.77
#